data_cce78cbca703332825ca9e327b4e3f36
#
_entry.id   cce78cbca703332825ca9e327b4e3f36
#
_cell.length_a   1.000
_cell.length_b   1.000
_cell.length_c   1.000
_cell.angle_alpha   90.00
_cell.angle_beta   90.00
_cell.angle_gamma   90.00
#
_symmetry.space_group_name_H-M   'P 1'
#
loop_
_entity.id
_entity.type
_entity.pdbx_description
1 polymer ?
#
loop_
_entity_poly.entity_id
_entity_poly.type
_entity_poly.pdbx_seq_one_letter_code
_entity_poly.pdbx_strand_id
1 'polypeptide(L)' 'MQIFKCPHCAAQYELIMTHISFRQRSYANCQMCWKAMYSWDSSRVPRFTLVEQPDSTPARR' A
#
# COMPACT_ATOMS: atom_id res chain seq x y z
N MET A 1 10.71 1.38 9.25
CA MET A 1 9.86 0.49 8.44
C MET A 1 8.50 0.34 9.06
N GLN A 2 7.46 0.49 8.29
CA GLN A 2 6.09 0.38 8.77
C GLN A 2 5.35 -0.68 7.98
N ILE A 3 4.36 -1.27 8.61
CA ILE A 3 3.48 -2.20 7.93
C ILE A 3 2.12 -1.52 7.77
N PHE A 4 1.64 -1.49 6.55
CA PHE A 4 0.34 -0.93 6.23
C PHE A 4 -0.59 -2.06 5.83
N LYS A 5 -1.76 -2.09 6.41
CA LYS A 5 -2.74 -3.12 6.11
C LYS A 5 -3.88 -2.51 5.32
N CYS A 6 -4.19 -3.12 4.17
CA CYS A 6 -5.29 -2.64 3.35
C CYS A 6 -6.59 -2.75 4.12
N PRO A 7 -7.38 -1.66 4.19
CA PRO A 7 -8.62 -1.69 4.95
C PRO A 7 -9.74 -2.51 4.29
N HIS A 8 -9.52 -2.92 3.06
CA HIS A 8 -10.57 -3.64 2.33
C HIS A 8 -10.35 -5.14 2.31
N CYS A 9 -9.13 -5.58 2.15
CA CYS A 9 -8.85 -7.01 2.04
C CYS A 9 -7.78 -7.50 3.00
N ALA A 10 -7.22 -6.60 3.80
CA ALA A 10 -6.25 -6.94 4.85
C ALA A 10 -4.90 -7.41 4.31
N ALA A 11 -4.60 -7.14 3.06
CA ALA A 11 -3.26 -7.42 2.54
C ALA A 11 -2.27 -6.53 3.27
N GLN A 12 -1.11 -7.05 3.58
CA GLN A 12 -0.10 -6.31 4.32
C GLN A 12 0.99 -5.84 3.40
N TYR A 13 1.39 -4.59 3.57
CA TYR A 13 2.41 -3.97 2.76
C TYR A 13 3.48 -3.35 3.63
N GLU A 14 4.68 -3.35 3.12
CA GLU A 14 5.76 -2.59 3.74
C GLU A 14 5.66 -1.17 3.22
N LEU A 15 5.54 -0.21 4.13
CA LEU A 15 5.37 1.18 3.77
C LEU A 15 6.65 1.94 4.01
N ILE A 16 7.14 2.60 2.98
CA ILE A 16 8.32 3.43 3.07
C ILE A 16 7.95 4.81 2.52
N MET A 17 8.16 5.84 3.33
CA MET A 17 7.87 7.19 2.89
C MET A 17 9.10 7.76 2.20
N THR A 18 8.90 8.31 1.01
CA THR A 18 9.95 8.92 0.22
C THR A 18 9.64 10.40 0.09
N HIS A 19 10.66 11.22 0.28
CA HIS A 19 10.52 12.65 0.17
C HIS A 19 10.93 13.09 -1.23
N ILE A 20 10.03 13.79 -1.92
CA ILE A 20 10.33 14.30 -3.25
C ILE A 20 10.41 15.83 -3.19
N SER A 21 10.93 16.43 -4.25
CA SER A 21 11.23 17.85 -4.22
C SER A 21 10.03 18.71 -4.59
N PHE A 22 8.90 18.12 -4.88
CA PHE A 22 7.70 18.88 -5.19
C PHE A 22 6.48 18.18 -4.60
N ARG A 23 5.39 18.93 -4.51
CA ARG A 23 4.16 18.38 -3.95
C ARG A 23 3.47 17.51 -4.99
N GLN A 24 3.03 16.34 -4.56
CA GLN A 24 2.34 15.42 -5.44
C GLN A 24 1.01 15.01 -4.82
N ARG A 25 0.00 14.94 -5.64
CA ARG A 25 -1.32 14.49 -5.23
C ARG A 25 -1.65 13.24 -6.00
N SER A 26 -1.85 12.16 -5.28
CA SER A 26 -2.12 10.89 -5.94
C SER A 26 -2.70 9.90 -4.93
N TYR A 27 -2.86 8.67 -5.37
CA TYR A 27 -3.37 7.62 -4.50
C TYR A 27 -2.79 6.29 -4.94
N ALA A 28 -2.88 5.31 -4.04
CA ALA A 28 -2.38 3.97 -4.30
C ALA A 28 -3.51 2.97 -4.20
N ASN A 29 -3.54 2.02 -5.13
CA ASN A 29 -4.53 0.96 -5.13
C ASN A 29 -3.92 -0.32 -4.61
N CYS A 30 -4.73 -1.09 -3.90
CA CYS A 30 -4.31 -2.40 -3.43
C CYS A 30 -4.16 -3.34 -4.60
N GLN A 31 -3.13 -4.17 -4.58
CA GLN A 31 -2.90 -5.12 -5.66
C GLN A 31 -3.84 -6.31 -5.59
N MET A 32 -4.50 -6.50 -4.45
CA MET A 32 -5.35 -7.67 -4.28
C MET A 32 -6.81 -7.36 -4.54
N CYS A 33 -7.30 -6.25 -4.02
CA CYS A 33 -8.72 -5.92 -4.18
C CYS A 33 -8.95 -4.77 -5.15
N TRP A 34 -7.88 -4.12 -5.59
CA TRP A 34 -7.92 -3.04 -6.60
C TRP A 34 -8.69 -1.83 -6.15
N LYS A 35 -8.88 -1.66 -4.85
CA LYS A 35 -9.53 -0.47 -4.33
C LYS A 35 -8.47 0.49 -3.80
N ALA A 36 -8.79 1.78 -3.85
CA ALA A 36 -7.88 2.78 -3.32
C ALA A 36 -7.71 2.56 -1.83
N MET A 37 -6.49 2.39 -1.39
CA MET A 37 -6.21 2.10 0.01
C MET A 37 -5.50 3.25 0.71
N TYR A 38 -4.93 4.18 -0.04
CA TYR A 38 -4.20 5.27 0.57
C TYR A 38 -4.10 6.43 -0.42
N SER A 39 -4.21 7.63 0.07
CA SER A 39 -4.06 8.80 -0.79
C SER A 39 -3.20 9.83 -0.06
N TRP A 40 -2.58 10.71 -0.83
CA TRP A 40 -1.71 11.72 -0.26
C TRP A 40 -1.72 12.96 -1.12
N ASP A 41 -1.35 14.06 -0.49
CA ASP A 41 -1.25 15.34 -1.17
C ASP A 41 -0.14 16.12 -0.47
N SER A 42 1.09 15.74 -0.76
CA SER A 42 2.23 16.37 -0.11
C SER A 42 3.50 16.00 -0.85
N SER A 43 4.63 16.44 -0.33
CA SER A 43 5.91 16.07 -0.88
C SER A 43 6.41 14.73 -0.34
N ARG A 44 5.66 14.09 0.53
CA ARG A 44 6.01 12.76 1.03
C ARG A 44 5.15 11.75 0.33
N VAL A 45 5.80 10.85 -0.41
CA VAL A 45 5.11 9.88 -1.23
C VAL A 45 5.36 8.49 -0.66
N PRO A 46 4.32 7.72 -0.38
CA PRO A 46 4.52 6.38 0.16
C PRO A 46 4.86 5.39 -0.93
N ARG A 47 5.64 4.40 -0.57
CA ARG A 47 5.92 3.27 -1.43
C ARG A 47 5.45 2.02 -0.73
N PHE A 48 4.70 1.20 -1.44
CA PHE A 48 4.11 -0.01 -0.87
C PHE A 48 4.68 -1.24 -1.55
N THR A 49 5.15 -2.17 -0.74
CA THR A 49 5.62 -3.46 -1.25
C THR A 49 4.80 -4.54 -0.57
N LEU A 50 4.14 -5.37 -1.36
CA LEU A 50 3.30 -6.42 -0.82
C LEU A 50 4.17 -7.44 -0.10
N VAL A 51 3.89 -7.65 1.17
CA VAL A 51 4.64 -8.62 1.96
C VAL A 51 3.80 -9.82 2.38
N GLU A 52 2.47 -9.65 2.45
CA GLU A 52 1.63 -10.75 2.84
C GLU A 52 0.26 -10.60 2.22
N GLN A 53 -0.24 -11.66 1.61
CA GLN A 53 -1.54 -11.63 0.98
C GLN A 53 -2.64 -11.83 2.00
N PRO A 54 -3.85 -11.36 1.69
CA PRO A 54 -4.98 -11.56 2.58
C PRO A 54 -5.29 -13.03 2.68
N ASP A 55 -5.70 -13.44 3.82
CA ASP A 55 -6.08 -14.79 4.16
C ASP A 55 -5.06 -15.85 3.83
N SER A 56 -3.99 -15.53 3.35
CA SER A 56 -2.84 -16.40 3.13
C SER A 56 -3.18 -17.78 2.76
N THR A 57 -4.20 -17.97 2.08
CA THR A 57 -4.50 -19.27 1.60
C THR A 57 -3.66 -19.59 0.49
N PRO A 58 -3.06 -20.45 0.50
CA PRO A 58 -2.30 -20.72 -0.59
C PRO A 58 -2.92 -21.68 -1.38
N ALA A 59 -3.16 -21.60 -1.48
CA ALA A 59 -3.62 -22.19 -2.12
C ALA A 59 -3.16 -23.18 -2.69
N ARG A 60 -2.87 -23.21 -2.55
CA ARG A 60 -2.67 -23.70 -2.97
C ARG A 60 -2.62 -24.26 -3.48
N ARG A 61 -2.70 -24.72 -3.75
CA ARG A 61 -2.77 -25.12 -4.07
C ARG A 61 -2.81 -25.48 -4.52
#